data_d66e0a686935b1e2358fc7d17a351a5b
#
_entry.id   d66e0a686935b1e2358fc7d17a351a5b
#
_cell.length_a   1.000
_cell.length_b   1.000
_cell.length_c   1.000
_cell.angle_alpha   90.00
_cell.angle_beta   90.00
_cell.angle_gamma   90.00
#
_symmetry.space_group_name_H-M   'P 1'
#
loop_
_entity.id
_entity.type
_entity.pdbx_description
1 polymer ?
#
loop_
_entity_poly.entity_id
_entity_poly.type
_entity_poly.pdbx_seq_one_letter_code
_entity_poly.pdbx_strand_id
1 'polypeptide(L)'
;MNLLEQLHQAGIPLAEHELMSRRTTFGIGGEALLLRPNTREELQTAVSLCRAAGKPPFILGRGSNLLVSDAGIARPVIQLGEGFAAVTREGNFLRCGAGASLISVCRAAAEQSLSGIEWAYGIPGSLGGGIYMNAGAYGGELRDVLTE
;
A
#
# COMPACT_ATOMS: atom_id res chain seq x y z
N MET A 1 -7.17 -28.15 3.89
CA MET A 1 -6.36 -27.07 4.48
C MET A 1 -7.08 -25.76 4.19
N ASN A 2 -7.39 -25.00 5.23
CA ASN A 2 -8.08 -23.70 5.08
C ASN A 2 -7.07 -22.62 4.60
N LEU A 3 -7.58 -21.44 4.20
CA LEU A 3 -6.75 -20.34 3.70
C LEU A 3 -5.66 -19.91 4.69
N LEU A 4 -6.01 -19.82 5.97
CA LEU A 4 -5.10 -19.36 7.01
C LEU A 4 -3.91 -20.33 7.18
N GLU A 5 -4.20 -21.62 7.23
CA GLU A 5 -3.17 -22.68 7.27
C GLU A 5 -2.24 -22.62 6.06
N GLN A 6 -2.79 -22.37 4.85
CA GLN A 6 -2.00 -22.23 3.63
C GLN A 6 -1.08 -21.00 3.66
N LEU A 7 -1.58 -19.88 4.16
CA LEU A 7 -0.80 -18.64 4.31
C LEU A 7 0.34 -18.80 5.31
N HIS A 8 0.07 -19.46 6.46
CA HIS A 8 1.11 -19.77 7.45
C HIS A 8 2.18 -20.71 6.87
N GLN A 9 1.76 -21.78 6.18
CA GLN A 9 2.67 -22.74 5.55
C GLN A 9 3.54 -22.08 4.46
N ALA A 10 2.99 -21.11 3.74
CA ALA A 10 3.71 -20.33 2.74
C ALA A 10 4.62 -19.25 3.36
N GLY A 11 4.64 -19.11 4.68
CA GLY A 11 5.50 -18.13 5.38
C GLY A 11 5.10 -16.68 5.14
N ILE A 12 3.84 -16.41 4.75
CA ILE A 12 3.37 -15.04 4.51
C ILE A 12 3.27 -14.30 5.85
N PRO A 13 3.94 -13.15 6.04
CA PRO A 13 3.76 -12.32 7.23
C PRO A 13 2.31 -11.85 7.35
N LEU A 14 1.65 -12.20 8.47
CA LEU A 14 0.23 -11.88 8.68
C LEU A 14 -0.11 -11.58 10.14
N ALA A 15 -1.25 -10.92 10.34
CA ALA A 15 -1.93 -10.75 11.62
C ALA A 15 -3.40 -11.13 11.45
N GLU A 16 -3.88 -12.11 12.23
CA GLU A 16 -5.22 -12.70 12.08
C GLU A 16 -6.34 -11.75 12.51
N HIS A 17 -6.09 -10.95 13.54
CA HIS A 17 -7.05 -10.05 14.19
C HIS A 17 -6.50 -8.62 14.27
N GLU A 18 -6.04 -8.08 13.12
CA GLU A 18 -5.55 -6.71 13.09
C GLU A 18 -6.69 -5.72 13.14
N LEU A 19 -6.65 -4.82 14.10
CA LEU A 19 -7.61 -3.73 14.20
C LEU A 19 -7.35 -2.68 13.11
N MET A 20 -8.29 -2.54 12.20
CA MET A 20 -8.17 -1.59 11.08
C MET A 20 -8.19 -0.13 11.57
N SER A 21 -8.70 0.15 12.76
CA SER A 21 -8.55 1.45 13.41
C SER A 21 -7.10 1.88 13.60
N ARG A 22 -6.16 0.94 13.70
CA ARG A 22 -4.71 1.20 13.77
C ARG A 22 -4.07 1.41 12.38
N ARG A 23 -4.81 1.12 11.32
CA ARG A 23 -4.36 1.12 9.92
C ARG A 23 -5.03 2.20 9.08
N THR A 24 -5.91 3.00 9.66
CA THR A 24 -6.59 4.11 9.00
C THR A 24 -6.33 5.41 9.74
N THR A 25 -6.28 6.53 9.00
CA THR A 25 -6.11 7.85 9.61
C THR A 25 -7.34 8.30 10.40
N PHE A 26 -8.51 7.78 10.08
CA PHE A 26 -9.73 8.03 10.86
C PHE A 26 -9.71 7.37 12.24
N GLY A 27 -8.84 6.38 12.47
CA GLY A 27 -8.79 5.66 13.75
C GLY A 27 -10.02 4.81 14.02
N ILE A 28 -10.78 4.43 13.00
CA ILE A 28 -12.02 3.66 13.05
C ILE A 28 -11.85 2.40 12.20
N GLY A 29 -12.43 1.29 12.64
CA GLY A 29 -12.46 0.02 11.93
C GLY A 29 -12.22 -1.18 12.82
N GLY A 30 -13.04 -2.21 12.65
CA GLY A 30 -12.93 -3.50 13.33
C GLY A 30 -11.80 -4.36 12.77
N GLU A 31 -11.84 -5.66 13.08
CA GLU A 31 -10.78 -6.60 12.76
C GLU A 31 -10.73 -7.00 11.27
N ALA A 32 -9.54 -7.37 10.82
CA ALA A 32 -9.30 -8.00 9.53
C ALA A 32 -8.12 -8.97 9.59
N LEU A 33 -8.10 -9.95 8.68
CA LEU A 33 -6.90 -10.72 8.39
C LEU A 33 -5.97 -9.84 7.55
N LEU A 34 -4.88 -9.36 8.14
CA LEU A 34 -3.90 -8.49 7.48
C LEU A 34 -2.69 -9.31 7.02
N LEU A 35 -2.39 -9.28 5.73
CA LEU A 35 -1.21 -9.87 5.10
C LEU A 35 -0.22 -8.76 4.75
N ARG A 36 1.06 -8.95 5.08
CA ARG A 36 2.11 -7.95 4.85
C ARG A 36 3.30 -8.51 4.07
N PRO A 37 3.09 -8.89 2.80
CA PRO A 37 4.19 -9.40 1.98
C PRO A 37 5.30 -8.36 1.82
N ASN A 38 6.56 -8.81 1.89
CA ASN A 38 7.76 -7.99 1.71
C ASN A 38 8.45 -8.24 0.37
N THR A 39 8.16 -9.36 -0.29
CA THR A 39 8.72 -9.70 -1.60
C THR A 39 7.64 -9.89 -2.65
N ARG A 40 8.04 -9.85 -3.91
CA ARG A 40 7.14 -10.12 -5.05
C ARG A 40 6.57 -11.54 -4.96
N GLU A 41 7.38 -12.50 -4.60
CA GLU A 41 7.01 -13.92 -4.47
C GLU A 41 5.97 -14.11 -3.37
N GLU A 42 6.17 -13.49 -2.20
CA GLU A 42 5.19 -13.49 -1.11
C GLU A 42 3.86 -12.85 -1.55
N LEU A 43 3.92 -11.71 -2.25
CA LEU A 43 2.73 -11.04 -2.75
C LEU A 43 1.97 -11.89 -3.76
N GLN A 44 2.65 -12.48 -4.73
CA GLN A 44 2.05 -13.37 -5.73
C GLN A 44 1.40 -14.58 -5.07
N THR A 45 2.09 -15.20 -4.11
CA THR A 45 1.58 -16.34 -3.36
C THR A 45 0.35 -15.97 -2.55
N ALA A 46 0.40 -14.87 -1.79
CA ALA A 46 -0.74 -14.39 -0.99
C ALA A 46 -1.97 -14.12 -1.86
N VAL A 47 -1.80 -13.41 -2.98
CA VAL A 47 -2.91 -13.12 -3.91
C VAL A 47 -3.49 -14.41 -4.51
N SER A 48 -2.63 -15.35 -4.92
CA SER A 48 -3.03 -16.62 -5.53
C SER A 48 -3.84 -17.47 -4.54
N LEU A 49 -3.36 -17.63 -3.30
CA LEU A 49 -4.05 -18.37 -2.25
C LEU A 49 -5.41 -17.75 -1.89
N CYS A 50 -5.46 -16.42 -1.75
CA CYS A 50 -6.71 -15.72 -1.48
C CYS A 50 -7.74 -15.91 -2.60
N ARG A 51 -7.31 -15.81 -3.87
CA ARG A 51 -8.19 -16.02 -5.03
C ARG A 51 -8.67 -17.47 -5.13
N ALA A 52 -7.78 -18.44 -4.94
CA ALA A 52 -8.12 -19.86 -4.96
C ALA A 52 -9.15 -20.23 -3.87
N ALA A 53 -9.09 -19.56 -2.72
CA ALA A 53 -10.07 -19.70 -1.64
C ALA A 53 -11.40 -18.93 -1.87
N GLY A 54 -11.59 -18.31 -3.04
CA GLY A 54 -12.77 -17.49 -3.34
C GLY A 54 -12.86 -16.19 -2.52
N LYS A 55 -11.76 -15.74 -1.91
CA LYS A 55 -11.67 -14.54 -1.06
C LYS A 55 -10.66 -13.54 -1.65
N PRO A 56 -10.96 -12.88 -2.77
CA PRO A 56 -10.04 -11.92 -3.37
C PRO A 56 -9.67 -10.83 -2.35
N PRO A 57 -8.37 -10.52 -2.18
CA PRO A 57 -7.94 -9.62 -1.13
C PRO A 57 -8.36 -8.17 -1.40
N PHE A 58 -8.49 -7.40 -0.33
CA PHE A 58 -8.58 -5.95 -0.37
C PHE A 58 -7.16 -5.38 -0.27
N ILE A 59 -6.78 -4.47 -1.19
CA ILE A 59 -5.46 -3.85 -1.17
C ILE A 59 -5.53 -2.56 -0.35
N LEU A 60 -4.68 -2.47 0.67
CA LEU A 60 -4.60 -1.34 1.57
C LEU A 60 -3.29 -0.58 1.35
N GLY A 61 -3.37 0.72 1.11
CA GLY A 61 -2.22 1.62 1.18
C GLY A 61 -1.91 2.01 2.63
N ARG A 62 -1.79 3.30 2.89
CA ARG A 62 -1.59 3.82 4.26
C ARG A 62 -2.91 4.09 5.02
N GLY A 63 -4.06 3.74 4.44
CA GLY A 63 -5.37 3.92 5.06
C GLY A 63 -5.80 5.39 5.24
N SER A 64 -5.21 6.31 4.46
CA SER A 64 -5.48 7.75 4.57
C SER A 64 -6.77 8.20 3.85
N ASN A 65 -7.33 7.34 3.01
CA ASN A 65 -8.59 7.61 2.30
C ASN A 65 -9.56 6.43 2.42
N LEU A 66 -9.66 5.86 3.62
CA LEU A 66 -10.47 4.68 3.89
C LEU A 66 -11.19 4.82 5.21
N LEU A 67 -12.50 4.62 5.19
CA LEU A 67 -13.34 4.43 6.36
C LEU A 67 -13.74 2.95 6.44
N VAL A 68 -13.40 2.30 7.53
CA VAL A 68 -13.70 0.88 7.76
C VAL A 68 -14.79 0.76 8.82
N SER A 69 -15.76 -0.12 8.56
CA SER A 69 -16.81 -0.45 9.54
C SER A 69 -16.25 -1.05 10.82
N ASP A 70 -16.94 -0.84 11.94
CA ASP A 70 -16.63 -1.49 13.22
C ASP A 70 -16.77 -3.02 13.15
N ALA A 71 -17.53 -3.53 12.19
CA ALA A 71 -17.60 -4.97 11.89
C ALA A 71 -16.32 -5.52 11.22
N GLY A 72 -15.39 -4.64 10.83
CA GLY A 72 -14.14 -5.02 10.19
C GLY A 72 -14.26 -5.29 8.69
N ILE A 73 -13.27 -6.02 8.14
CA ILE A 73 -13.22 -6.41 6.73
C ILE A 73 -13.22 -7.94 6.64
N ALA A 74 -14.28 -8.52 6.11
CA ALA A 74 -14.48 -9.97 6.04
C ALA A 74 -13.52 -10.70 5.08
N ARG A 75 -12.92 -10.01 4.13
CA ARG A 75 -11.93 -10.57 3.20
C ARG A 75 -10.50 -10.24 3.63
N PRO A 76 -9.48 -11.04 3.23
CA PRO A 76 -8.10 -10.73 3.54
C PRO A 76 -7.71 -9.32 3.05
N VAL A 77 -6.92 -8.62 3.84
CA VAL A 77 -6.35 -7.31 3.51
C VAL A 77 -4.87 -7.49 3.21
N ILE A 78 -4.39 -6.98 2.09
CA ILE A 78 -2.96 -6.93 1.78
C ILE A 78 -2.47 -5.49 1.91
N GLN A 79 -1.49 -5.28 2.78
CA GLN A 79 -0.71 -4.06 2.88
C GLN A 79 0.74 -4.37 2.53
N LEU A 80 1.30 -3.70 1.51
CA LEU A 80 2.67 -3.93 1.08
C LEU A 80 3.66 -3.60 2.21
N GLY A 81 4.60 -4.50 2.45
CA GLY A 81 5.68 -4.31 3.42
C GLY A 81 6.82 -3.44 2.90
N GLU A 82 7.85 -3.28 3.72
CA GLU A 82 8.99 -2.39 3.45
C GLU A 82 9.76 -2.74 2.17
N GLY A 83 9.76 -4.00 1.74
CA GLY A 83 10.38 -4.43 0.48
C GLY A 83 9.80 -3.77 -0.78
N PHE A 84 8.63 -3.14 -0.66
CA PHE A 84 7.98 -2.38 -1.75
C PHE A 84 8.09 -0.85 -1.58
N ALA A 85 8.96 -0.36 -0.68
CA ALA A 85 9.09 1.06 -0.38
C ALA A 85 10.35 1.70 -1.00
N ALA A 86 11.11 0.98 -1.81
CA ALA A 86 12.33 1.49 -2.43
C ALA A 86 12.06 2.69 -3.35
N VAL A 87 12.94 3.69 -3.30
CA VAL A 87 12.95 4.85 -4.19
C VAL A 87 14.37 4.98 -4.77
N THR A 88 14.50 4.88 -6.08
CA THR A 88 15.80 4.96 -6.78
C THR A 88 15.74 5.96 -7.92
N ARG A 89 16.85 6.66 -8.18
CA ARG A 89 16.95 7.61 -9.30
C ARG A 89 17.37 6.90 -10.59
N GLU A 90 16.70 7.23 -11.66
CA GLU A 90 17.06 6.82 -13.03
C GLU A 90 17.05 8.06 -13.95
N GLY A 91 18.20 8.72 -14.07
CA GLY A 91 18.30 9.97 -14.85
C GLY A 91 17.47 11.09 -14.22
N ASN A 92 16.46 11.57 -14.93
CA ASN A 92 15.50 12.59 -14.45
C ASN A 92 14.21 11.98 -13.88
N PHE A 93 14.19 10.68 -13.65
CA PHE A 93 13.04 9.97 -13.09
C PHE A 93 13.38 9.34 -11.75
N LEU A 94 12.35 9.08 -10.95
CA LEU A 94 12.41 8.23 -9.78
C LEU A 94 11.63 6.95 -10.06
N ARG A 95 12.29 5.80 -9.91
CA ARG A 95 11.64 4.50 -9.84
C ARG A 95 11.27 4.24 -8.39
N CYS A 96 9.98 4.09 -8.12
CA CYS A 96 9.46 3.99 -6.76
C CYS A 96 8.61 2.73 -6.60
N GLY A 97 8.78 2.05 -5.49
CA GLY A 97 7.88 0.98 -5.08
C GLY A 97 6.51 1.51 -4.66
N ALA A 98 5.45 0.75 -4.94
CA ALA A 98 4.08 1.13 -4.62
C ALA A 98 3.80 1.33 -3.11
N GLY A 99 4.61 0.70 -2.24
CA GLY A 99 4.58 0.86 -0.79
C GLY A 99 5.27 2.11 -0.25
N ALA A 100 6.07 2.82 -1.09
CA ALA A 100 6.75 4.04 -0.69
C ALA A 100 5.73 5.11 -0.25
N SER A 101 6.06 5.91 0.78
CA SER A 101 5.21 7.04 1.13
C SER A 101 5.39 8.18 0.12
N LEU A 102 4.31 8.93 -0.18
CA LEU A 102 4.42 10.12 -1.03
C LEU A 102 5.42 11.13 -0.46
N ILE A 103 5.46 11.27 0.86
CA ILE A 103 6.44 12.13 1.55
C ILE A 103 7.88 11.68 1.25
N SER A 104 8.16 10.36 1.30
CA SER A 104 9.52 9.84 1.01
C SER A 104 9.90 10.03 -0.45
N VAL A 105 8.96 9.89 -1.38
CA VAL A 105 9.17 10.15 -2.81
C VAL A 105 9.50 11.64 -3.04
N CYS A 106 8.71 12.55 -2.47
CA CYS A 106 8.96 14.00 -2.58
C CYS A 106 10.31 14.39 -1.97
N ARG A 107 10.67 13.80 -0.81
CA ARG A 107 11.97 14.05 -0.18
C ARG A 107 13.13 13.58 -1.06
N ALA A 108 13.03 12.35 -1.60
CA ALA A 108 14.03 11.83 -2.52
C ALA A 108 14.17 12.69 -3.79
N ALA A 109 13.08 13.23 -4.32
CA ALA A 109 13.10 14.16 -5.43
C ALA A 109 13.88 15.42 -5.08
N ALA A 110 13.56 16.06 -3.95
CA ALA A 110 14.23 17.28 -3.48
C ALA A 110 15.74 17.05 -3.24
N GLU A 111 16.13 15.97 -2.55
CA GLU A 111 17.51 15.61 -2.29
C GLU A 111 18.33 15.39 -3.56
N GLN A 112 17.67 15.03 -4.67
CA GLN A 112 18.28 14.79 -5.96
C GLN A 112 18.06 15.92 -6.97
N SER A 113 17.58 17.08 -6.51
CA SER A 113 17.31 18.26 -7.34
C SER A 113 16.35 17.99 -8.51
N LEU A 114 15.36 17.12 -8.28
CA LEU A 114 14.25 16.85 -9.20
C LEU A 114 13.02 17.63 -8.75
N SER A 115 12.29 18.22 -9.68
CA SER A 115 11.09 19.01 -9.45
C SER A 115 9.86 18.40 -10.11
N GLY A 116 8.67 18.86 -9.73
CA GLY A 116 7.40 18.50 -10.35
C GLY A 116 6.44 17.72 -9.45
N ILE A 117 6.89 17.24 -8.26
CA ILE A 117 6.07 16.48 -7.32
C ILE A 117 5.93 17.18 -5.95
N GLU A 118 6.36 18.41 -5.80
CA GLU A 118 6.39 19.18 -4.55
C GLU A 118 5.02 19.28 -3.89
N TRP A 119 3.98 19.40 -4.71
CA TRP A 119 2.58 19.48 -4.30
C TRP A 119 2.10 18.25 -3.51
N ALA A 120 2.73 17.09 -3.71
CA ALA A 120 2.34 15.84 -3.07
C ALA A 120 2.92 15.66 -1.65
N TYR A 121 3.85 16.52 -1.20
CA TYR A 121 4.56 16.36 0.09
C TYR A 121 3.61 16.30 1.30
N GLY A 122 2.49 17.01 1.26
CA GLY A 122 1.49 17.02 2.31
C GLY A 122 0.50 15.84 2.29
N ILE A 123 0.54 14.97 1.28
CA ILE A 123 -0.43 13.87 1.15
C ILE A 123 0.04 12.66 1.97
N PRO A 124 -0.72 12.21 2.98
CA PRO A 124 -0.30 11.13 3.88
C PRO A 124 -0.57 9.72 3.30
N GLY A 125 -0.27 9.50 2.03
CA GLY A 125 -0.56 8.26 1.29
C GLY A 125 0.67 7.43 0.97
N SER A 126 0.46 6.18 0.52
CA SER A 126 1.44 5.42 -0.25
C SER A 126 1.36 5.82 -1.72
N LEU A 127 2.46 5.67 -2.46
CA LEU A 127 2.50 5.96 -3.89
C LEU A 127 1.45 5.13 -4.64
N GLY A 128 1.38 3.81 -4.41
CA GLY A 128 0.40 2.95 -5.09
C GLY A 128 -1.05 3.33 -4.76
N GLY A 129 -1.35 3.68 -3.50
CA GLY A 129 -2.66 4.18 -3.11
C GLY A 129 -2.99 5.54 -3.74
N GLY A 130 -1.99 6.43 -3.79
CA GLY A 130 -2.10 7.73 -4.45
C GLY A 130 -2.38 7.60 -5.95
N ILE A 131 -1.66 6.71 -6.65
CA ILE A 131 -1.87 6.44 -8.07
C ILE A 131 -3.28 5.89 -8.32
N TYR A 132 -3.71 4.92 -7.52
CA TYR A 132 -5.05 4.34 -7.63
C TYR A 132 -6.16 5.39 -7.54
N MET A 133 -5.98 6.38 -6.64
CA MET A 133 -6.93 7.47 -6.42
C MET A 133 -6.68 8.70 -7.29
N ASN A 134 -5.62 8.71 -8.11
CA ASN A 134 -5.11 9.90 -8.77
C ASN A 134 -5.00 11.08 -7.79
N ALA A 135 -4.34 10.83 -6.65
CA ALA A 135 -4.23 11.82 -5.58
C ALA A 135 -3.63 13.13 -6.08
N GLY A 136 -4.20 14.24 -5.65
CA GLY A 136 -3.77 15.57 -6.05
C GLY A 136 -3.94 16.60 -4.93
N ALA A 137 -3.19 17.68 -5.02
CA ALA A 137 -3.24 18.84 -4.15
C ALA A 137 -2.64 20.05 -4.87
N TYR A 138 -3.09 21.26 -4.50
CA TYR A 138 -2.55 22.52 -5.01
C TYR A 138 -2.49 22.63 -6.54
N GLY A 139 -3.42 21.97 -7.24
CA GLY A 139 -3.50 22.00 -8.71
C GLY A 139 -2.64 20.96 -9.43
N GLY A 140 -1.85 20.14 -8.74
CA GLY A 140 -1.12 18.99 -9.29
C GLY A 140 -1.78 17.68 -8.94
N GLU A 141 -1.62 16.65 -9.75
CA GLU A 141 -2.12 15.30 -9.51
C GLU A 141 -1.15 14.23 -10.06
N LEU A 142 -1.23 13.01 -9.55
CA LEU A 142 -0.22 11.98 -9.85
C LEU A 142 -0.13 11.63 -11.32
N ARG A 143 -1.23 11.66 -12.07
CA ARG A 143 -1.20 11.42 -13.52
C ARG A 143 -0.32 12.40 -14.28
N ASP A 144 -0.07 13.61 -13.74
CA ASP A 144 0.73 14.64 -14.42
C ASP A 144 2.23 14.31 -14.41
N VAL A 145 2.67 13.47 -13.45
CA VAL A 145 4.09 13.12 -13.23
C VAL A 145 4.39 11.64 -13.40
N LEU A 146 3.37 10.81 -13.58
CA LEU A 146 3.51 9.38 -13.79
C LEU A 146 3.82 9.08 -15.25
N THR A 147 4.88 8.30 -15.51
CA THR A 147 5.33 7.94 -16.87
C THR A 147 5.13 6.46 -17.22
N GLU A 148 5.18 5.55 -16.22
CA GLU A 148 5.00 4.11 -16.40
C GLU A 148 4.19 3.49 -15.23
#